data_51702a7aff4c616aec4666c7862cd168
#
_entry.id   51702a7aff4c616aec4666c7862cd168
#
_cell.length_a   1.000
_cell.length_b   1.000
_cell.length_c   1.000
_cell.angle_alpha   90.00
_cell.angle_beta   90.00
_cell.angle_gamma   90.00
#
_symmetry.space_group_name_H-M   'P 1'
#
loop_
_entity.id
_entity.type
_entity.pdbx_description
1 polymer ?
#
loop_
_entity_poly.entity_id
_entity_poly.type
_entity_poly.pdbx_seq_one_letter_code
_entity_poly.pdbx_strand_id
1 'polypeptide(L)'
;MNRLVKFSLLVFFFALCGAALVTTHLARKRTPAPAAKELYSIVNRQLFALRNDDFDSAYRHAASGVQQKFSRAQFELMIRRDFSSMTEAQRVEFGTIQVAGATALVQVFLTTPDGTTRGFLYSFTAEGDSWKIDGVQPLGPQPLRRLRGLHI
;
A
#
# COMPACT_ATOMS: atom_id res chain seq x y z
N MET A 1 43.04 -8.48 -38.12
CA MET A 1 41.62 -8.25 -37.76
C MET A 1 41.27 -6.82 -38.15
N ASN A 2 40.49 -6.66 -39.20
CA ASN A 2 40.25 -5.37 -39.88
C ASN A 2 39.50 -4.38 -39.00
N ARG A 3 39.91 -3.11 -39.04
CA ARG A 3 39.29 -2.01 -38.26
C ARG A 3 37.77 -1.90 -38.47
N LEU A 4 37.28 -2.29 -39.67
CA LEU A 4 35.86 -2.32 -40.01
C LEU A 4 35.04 -3.32 -39.20
N VAL A 5 35.60 -4.50 -38.84
CA VAL A 5 34.93 -5.51 -38.02
C VAL A 5 34.78 -5.03 -36.59
N LYS A 6 35.74 -4.31 -36.04
CA LYS A 6 35.66 -3.71 -34.67
C LYS A 6 34.61 -2.62 -34.60
N PHE A 7 34.47 -1.78 -35.65
CA PHE A 7 33.43 -0.75 -35.72
C PHE A 7 32.01 -1.34 -35.82
N SER A 8 31.85 -2.38 -36.65
CA SER A 8 30.57 -3.06 -36.80
C SER A 8 30.11 -3.74 -35.48
N LEU A 9 31.05 -4.33 -34.74
CA LEU A 9 30.77 -5.00 -33.49
C LEU A 9 30.40 -3.99 -32.38
N LEU A 10 31.04 -2.82 -32.37
CA LEU A 10 30.77 -1.72 -31.44
C LEU A 10 29.39 -1.10 -31.66
N VAL A 11 29.02 -0.87 -32.92
CA VAL A 11 27.69 -0.34 -33.30
C VAL A 11 26.59 -1.34 -32.95
N PHE A 12 26.82 -2.64 -33.14
CA PHE A 12 25.87 -3.70 -32.79
C PHE A 12 25.65 -3.78 -31.27
N PHE A 13 26.72 -3.59 -30.47
CA PHE A 13 26.64 -3.60 -29.03
C PHE A 13 25.86 -2.39 -28.48
N PHE A 14 26.04 -1.21 -29.06
CA PHE A 14 25.26 -0.01 -28.69
C PHE A 14 23.79 -0.13 -29.10
N ALA A 15 23.47 -0.76 -30.22
CA ALA A 15 22.10 -1.00 -30.64
C ALA A 15 21.37 -2.00 -29.70
N LEU A 16 22.06 -3.03 -29.21
CA LEU A 16 21.53 -3.97 -28.25
C LEU A 16 21.30 -3.36 -26.87
N CYS A 17 22.21 -2.51 -26.38
CA CYS A 17 22.03 -1.78 -25.14
C CYS A 17 20.89 -0.76 -25.22
N GLY A 18 20.74 -0.08 -26.34
CA GLY A 18 19.65 0.88 -26.56
C GLY A 18 18.27 0.19 -26.58
N ALA A 19 18.16 -0.98 -27.24
CA ALA A 19 16.93 -1.76 -27.25
C ALA A 19 16.54 -2.29 -25.86
N ALA A 20 17.51 -2.71 -25.04
CA ALA A 20 17.27 -3.16 -23.69
C ALA A 20 16.74 -2.04 -22.77
N LEU A 21 17.27 -0.80 -22.92
CA LEU A 21 16.81 0.35 -22.16
C LEU A 21 15.40 0.81 -22.59
N VAL A 22 15.06 0.74 -23.87
CA VAL A 22 13.73 1.09 -24.38
C VAL A 22 12.69 0.07 -23.97
N THR A 23 13.02 -1.23 -23.98
CA THR A 23 12.10 -2.29 -23.54
C THR A 23 11.83 -2.27 -22.03
N THR A 24 12.80 -1.91 -21.20
CA THR A 24 12.57 -1.74 -19.76
C THR A 24 11.74 -0.49 -19.44
N HIS A 25 11.82 0.57 -20.24
CA HIS A 25 10.96 1.75 -20.11
C HIS A 25 9.53 1.53 -20.60
N LEU A 26 9.33 0.73 -21.66
CA LEU A 26 8.00 0.41 -22.18
C LEU A 26 7.29 -0.68 -21.36
N ALA A 27 8.04 -1.56 -20.69
CA ALA A 27 7.47 -2.61 -19.82
C ALA A 27 7.04 -2.10 -18.43
N ARG A 28 7.34 -0.85 -18.06
CA ARG A 28 6.60 -0.18 -16.99
C ARG A 28 5.21 0.13 -17.52
N LYS A 29 4.34 -0.87 -17.57
CA LYS A 29 2.89 -0.62 -17.57
C LYS A 29 2.64 0.34 -16.42
N ARG A 30 2.36 1.60 -16.76
CA ARG A 30 1.94 2.60 -15.77
C ARG A 30 0.65 2.05 -15.19
N THR A 31 0.76 1.45 -14.00
CA THR A 31 -0.45 1.13 -13.23
C THR A 31 -1.20 2.46 -13.09
N PRO A 32 -2.45 2.55 -13.55
CA PRO A 32 -3.22 3.78 -13.40
C PRO A 32 -3.18 4.20 -11.93
N ALA A 33 -3.04 5.50 -11.68
CA ALA A 33 -3.15 6.00 -10.31
C ALA A 33 -4.50 5.56 -9.75
N PRO A 34 -4.53 4.95 -8.52
CA PRO A 34 -5.78 4.48 -7.95
C PRO A 34 -6.69 5.66 -7.67
N ALA A 35 -7.99 5.50 -7.91
CA ALA A 35 -8.95 6.43 -7.38
C ALA A 35 -8.95 6.34 -5.84
N ALA A 36 -9.07 7.47 -5.14
CA ALA A 36 -9.15 7.48 -3.67
C ALA A 36 -10.21 6.50 -3.16
N LYS A 37 -11.37 6.46 -3.83
CA LYS A 37 -12.48 5.54 -3.53
C LYS A 37 -12.06 4.07 -3.59
N GLU A 38 -11.16 3.70 -4.48
CA GLU A 38 -10.67 2.33 -4.61
C GLU A 38 -9.88 1.92 -3.37
N LEU A 39 -8.92 2.74 -2.94
CA LEU A 39 -8.12 2.48 -1.75
C LEU A 39 -9.00 2.42 -0.48
N TYR A 40 -9.95 3.34 -0.33
CA TYR A 40 -10.91 3.32 0.76
C TYR A 40 -11.74 2.04 0.79
N SER A 41 -12.18 1.58 -0.38
CA SER A 41 -12.95 0.34 -0.51
C SER A 41 -12.15 -0.88 -0.07
N ILE A 42 -10.86 -0.93 -0.36
CA ILE A 42 -9.98 -2.04 0.07
C ILE A 42 -9.83 -2.04 1.60
N VAL A 43 -9.56 -0.88 2.21
CA VAL A 43 -9.49 -0.76 3.68
C VAL A 43 -10.82 -1.19 4.33
N ASN A 44 -11.94 -0.66 3.84
CA ASN A 44 -13.25 -0.98 4.40
C ASN A 44 -13.57 -2.47 4.31
N ARG A 45 -13.26 -3.13 3.19
CA ARG A 45 -13.46 -4.59 3.03
C ARG A 45 -12.58 -5.38 3.98
N GLN A 46 -11.32 -5.00 4.16
CA GLN A 46 -10.44 -5.66 5.13
C GLN A 46 -10.95 -5.49 6.55
N LEU A 47 -11.31 -4.27 6.96
CA LEU A 47 -11.83 -3.99 8.30
C LEU A 47 -13.18 -4.69 8.55
N PHE A 48 -14.04 -4.77 7.53
CA PHE A 48 -15.28 -5.52 7.61
C PHE A 48 -15.02 -7.01 7.86
N ALA A 49 -14.09 -7.61 7.13
CA ALA A 49 -13.69 -8.99 7.32
C ALA A 49 -13.11 -9.22 8.73
N LEU A 50 -12.21 -8.35 9.21
CA LEU A 50 -11.62 -8.44 10.55
C LEU A 50 -12.67 -8.35 11.67
N ARG A 51 -13.68 -7.48 11.54
CA ARG A 51 -14.78 -7.36 12.51
C ARG A 51 -15.69 -8.58 12.57
N ASN A 52 -15.73 -9.35 11.49
CA ASN A 52 -16.53 -10.59 11.41
C ASN A 52 -15.66 -11.84 11.65
N ASP A 53 -14.45 -11.69 12.17
CA ASP A 53 -13.48 -12.79 12.37
C ASP A 53 -13.14 -13.57 11.09
N ASP A 54 -13.42 -12.99 9.90
CA ASP A 54 -13.06 -13.55 8.60
C ASP A 54 -11.62 -13.17 8.23
N PHE A 55 -10.67 -13.79 8.92
CA PHE A 55 -9.24 -13.54 8.70
C PHE A 55 -8.76 -14.01 7.33
N ASP A 56 -9.45 -14.97 6.70
CA ASP A 56 -9.10 -15.44 5.36
C ASP A 56 -9.39 -14.36 4.32
N SER A 57 -10.55 -13.72 4.40
CA SER A 57 -10.89 -12.58 3.51
C SER A 57 -10.01 -11.38 3.80
N ALA A 58 -9.74 -11.06 5.06
CA ALA A 58 -8.83 -9.97 5.41
C ALA A 58 -7.42 -10.18 4.88
N TYR A 59 -6.89 -11.41 4.99
CA TYR A 59 -5.57 -11.79 4.51
C TYR A 59 -5.43 -11.72 2.98
N ARG A 60 -6.49 -12.00 2.23
CA ARG A 60 -6.49 -11.85 0.75
C ARG A 60 -6.31 -10.41 0.28
N HIS A 61 -6.57 -9.41 1.12
CA HIS A 61 -6.30 -8.01 0.80
C HIS A 61 -4.84 -7.62 1.02
N ALA A 62 -4.05 -8.44 1.72
CA ALA A 62 -2.62 -8.22 1.88
C ALA A 62 -1.85 -8.50 0.58
N ALA A 63 -0.79 -7.74 0.36
CA ALA A 63 0.12 -7.92 -0.77
C ALA A 63 0.85 -9.26 -0.71
N SER A 64 1.27 -9.76 -1.86
CA SER A 64 2.00 -11.03 -1.98
C SER A 64 3.25 -11.06 -1.11
N GLY A 65 3.99 -9.95 -1.00
CA GLY A 65 5.16 -9.83 -0.11
C GLY A 65 4.82 -10.02 1.37
N VAL A 66 3.65 -9.55 1.81
CA VAL A 66 3.14 -9.78 3.18
C VAL A 66 2.76 -11.24 3.38
N GLN A 67 2.07 -11.84 2.39
CA GLN A 67 1.64 -13.24 2.45
C GLN A 67 2.82 -14.23 2.40
N GLN A 68 3.93 -13.85 1.76
CA GLN A 68 5.18 -14.63 1.79
C GLN A 68 5.88 -14.56 3.15
N LYS A 69 5.76 -13.42 3.85
CA LYS A 69 6.41 -13.17 5.13
C LYS A 69 5.65 -13.75 6.32
N PHE A 70 4.33 -13.73 6.26
CA PHE A 70 3.44 -14.16 7.33
C PHE A 70 2.43 -15.16 6.80
N SER A 71 2.34 -16.32 7.45
CA SER A 71 1.22 -17.23 7.18
C SER A 71 -0.10 -16.61 7.63
N ARG A 72 -1.22 -17.15 7.16
CA ARG A 72 -2.56 -16.73 7.58
C ARG A 72 -2.72 -16.76 9.11
N ALA A 73 -2.21 -17.84 9.77
CA ALA A 73 -2.27 -17.97 11.23
C ALA A 73 -1.42 -16.91 11.96
N GLN A 74 -0.22 -16.60 11.43
CA GLN A 74 0.62 -15.53 11.96
C GLN A 74 -0.02 -14.15 11.77
N PHE A 75 -0.68 -13.93 10.65
CA PHE A 75 -1.43 -12.70 10.38
C PHE A 75 -2.57 -12.53 11.41
N GLU A 76 -3.39 -13.56 11.65
CA GLU A 76 -4.45 -13.52 12.65
C GLU A 76 -3.90 -13.19 14.04
N LEU A 77 -2.84 -13.88 14.47
CA LEU A 77 -2.21 -13.66 15.78
C LEU A 77 -1.71 -12.21 15.92
N MET A 78 -1.07 -11.67 14.88
CA MET A 78 -0.58 -10.29 14.84
C MET A 78 -1.74 -9.29 14.97
N ILE A 79 -2.83 -9.49 14.22
CA ILE A 79 -4.00 -8.60 14.28
C ILE A 79 -4.60 -8.61 15.68
N ARG A 80 -4.83 -9.79 16.27
CA ARG A 80 -5.44 -9.91 17.61
C ARG A 80 -4.58 -9.30 18.70
N ARG A 81 -3.27 -9.43 18.60
CA ARG A 81 -2.32 -8.94 19.59
C ARG A 81 -2.01 -7.47 19.47
N ASP A 82 -1.66 -7.03 18.26
CA ASP A 82 -1.05 -5.72 18.04
C ASP A 82 -2.02 -4.70 17.41
N PHE A 83 -3.10 -5.17 16.77
CA PHE A 83 -4.04 -4.37 16.00
C PHE A 83 -5.51 -4.62 16.38
N SER A 84 -5.79 -4.94 17.66
CA SER A 84 -7.15 -5.26 18.13
C SER A 84 -8.18 -4.18 17.80
N SER A 85 -7.79 -2.91 17.76
CA SER A 85 -8.67 -1.82 17.36
C SER A 85 -9.24 -1.95 15.94
N MET A 86 -8.61 -2.75 15.06
CA MET A 86 -9.15 -3.04 13.72
C MET A 86 -10.32 -4.02 13.77
N THR A 87 -10.34 -4.94 14.74
CA THR A 87 -11.45 -5.88 14.91
C THR A 87 -12.63 -5.25 15.63
N GLU A 88 -12.41 -4.16 16.38
CA GLU A 88 -13.41 -3.51 17.22
C GLU A 88 -13.90 -2.16 16.65
N ALA A 89 -13.32 -1.69 15.54
CA ALA A 89 -13.62 -0.38 14.98
C ALA A 89 -15.10 -0.24 14.60
N GLN A 90 -15.77 0.75 15.17
CA GLN A 90 -17.15 1.11 14.80
C GLN A 90 -17.20 2.21 13.73
N ARG A 91 -16.21 3.09 13.73
CA ARG A 91 -16.14 4.22 12.80
C ARG A 91 -14.77 4.23 12.12
N VAL A 92 -14.79 4.51 10.82
CA VAL A 92 -13.61 4.61 9.97
C VAL A 92 -13.62 5.98 9.32
N GLU A 93 -12.56 6.74 9.48
CA GLU A 93 -12.35 8.02 8.82
C GLU A 93 -11.04 7.98 8.03
N PHE A 94 -11.04 8.59 6.85
CA PHE A 94 -9.87 8.65 5.98
C PHE A 94 -9.27 10.05 6.00
N GLY A 95 -7.95 10.10 6.16
CA GLY A 95 -7.18 11.33 6.11
C GLY A 95 -6.47 11.51 4.76
N THR A 96 -5.22 11.93 4.82
CA THR A 96 -4.41 12.22 3.64
C THR A 96 -4.10 10.96 2.83
N ILE A 97 -4.14 11.12 1.50
CA ILE A 97 -3.67 10.12 0.53
C ILE A 97 -2.46 10.67 -0.19
N GLN A 98 -1.45 9.82 -0.38
CA GLN A 98 -0.29 10.08 -1.21
C GLN A 98 -0.10 8.91 -2.17
N VAL A 99 0.04 9.20 -3.45
CA VAL A 99 0.26 8.19 -4.50
C VAL A 99 1.58 8.49 -5.20
N ALA A 100 2.44 7.49 -5.30
CA ALA A 100 3.73 7.59 -5.96
C ALA A 100 3.96 6.32 -6.82
N GLY A 101 3.65 6.42 -8.10
CA GLY A 101 3.79 5.31 -9.06
C GLY A 101 2.94 4.11 -8.67
N ALA A 102 3.59 2.97 -8.37
CA ALA A 102 2.94 1.72 -7.99
C ALA A 102 2.71 1.58 -6.48
N THR A 103 2.89 2.64 -5.70
CA THR A 103 2.68 2.66 -4.25
C THR A 103 1.73 3.78 -3.85
N ALA A 104 1.00 3.58 -2.75
CA ALA A 104 0.16 4.61 -2.17
C ALA A 104 0.17 4.51 -0.65
N LEU A 105 -0.04 5.65 0.01
CA LEU A 105 -0.19 5.77 1.46
C LEU A 105 -1.54 6.41 1.77
N VAL A 106 -2.24 5.86 2.75
CA VAL A 106 -3.53 6.36 3.22
C VAL A 106 -3.53 6.44 4.73
N GLN A 107 -3.88 7.61 5.27
CA GLN A 107 -4.15 7.74 6.70
C GLN A 107 -5.56 7.26 7.00
N VAL A 108 -5.70 6.42 8.02
CA VAL A 108 -6.97 5.84 8.47
C VAL A 108 -7.10 6.05 9.96
N PHE A 109 -8.25 6.56 10.40
CA PHE A 109 -8.56 6.74 11.81
C PHE A 109 -9.69 5.81 12.18
N LEU A 110 -9.47 5.00 13.21
CA LEU A 110 -10.42 4.02 13.71
C LEU A 110 -10.91 4.44 15.09
N THR A 111 -12.21 4.53 15.26
CA THR A 111 -12.83 4.80 16.57
C THR A 111 -13.48 3.52 17.07
N THR A 112 -13.07 3.08 18.26
CA THR A 112 -13.60 1.91 18.98
C THR A 112 -14.83 2.27 19.79
N PRO A 113 -15.62 1.28 20.30
CA PRO A 113 -16.86 1.51 21.05
C PRO A 113 -16.71 2.40 22.29
N ASP A 114 -15.55 2.40 22.93
CA ASP A 114 -15.20 3.23 24.06
C ASP A 114 -14.92 4.69 23.72
N GLY A 115 -15.01 5.05 22.41
CA GLY A 115 -14.73 6.39 21.89
C GLY A 115 -13.25 6.67 21.62
N THR A 116 -12.36 5.70 21.87
CA THR A 116 -10.93 5.87 21.57
C THR A 116 -10.69 5.91 20.07
N THR A 117 -10.00 6.94 19.58
CA THR A 117 -9.61 7.04 18.18
C THR A 117 -8.11 6.79 18.02
N ARG A 118 -7.75 5.87 17.12
CA ARG A 118 -6.37 5.54 16.77
C ARG A 118 -6.12 5.76 15.30
N GLY A 119 -4.99 6.39 14.98
CA GLY A 119 -4.56 6.61 13.61
C GLY A 119 -3.63 5.49 13.12
N PHE A 120 -3.77 5.15 11.84
CA PHE A 120 -2.93 4.18 11.14
C PHE A 120 -2.52 4.72 9.78
N LEU A 121 -1.32 4.37 9.36
CA LEU A 121 -0.85 4.59 8.00
C LEU A 121 -0.89 3.27 7.25
N TYR A 122 -1.77 3.16 6.28
CA TYR A 122 -1.85 2.05 5.35
C TYR A 122 -0.93 2.30 4.17
N SER A 123 -0.05 1.37 3.86
CA SER A 123 0.72 1.36 2.62
C SER A 123 0.13 0.34 1.66
N PHE A 124 0.10 0.71 0.38
CA PHE A 124 -0.43 -0.09 -0.71
C PHE A 124 0.61 -0.28 -1.79
N THR A 125 0.54 -1.41 -2.45
CA THR A 125 1.29 -1.68 -3.68
C THR A 125 0.35 -2.17 -4.77
N ALA A 126 0.66 -1.82 -6.01
CA ALA A 126 -0.06 -2.33 -7.16
C ALA A 126 0.45 -3.73 -7.53
N GLU A 127 -0.44 -4.70 -7.64
CA GLU A 127 -0.17 -6.06 -8.10
C GLU A 127 -1.09 -6.38 -9.29
N GLY A 128 -0.51 -6.36 -10.50
CA GLY A 128 -1.31 -6.48 -11.72
C GLY A 128 -2.31 -5.34 -11.86
N ASP A 129 -3.59 -5.66 -11.95
CA ASP A 129 -4.68 -4.69 -12.10
C ASP A 129 -5.35 -4.35 -10.75
N SER A 130 -4.77 -4.74 -9.63
CA SER A 130 -5.34 -4.51 -8.30
C SER A 130 -4.35 -3.87 -7.34
N TRP A 131 -4.88 -3.15 -6.35
CA TRP A 131 -4.12 -2.61 -5.24
C TRP A 131 -4.23 -3.54 -4.04
N LYS A 132 -3.11 -3.76 -3.36
CA LYS A 132 -3.01 -4.63 -2.17
C LYS A 132 -2.39 -3.87 -1.01
N ILE A 133 -2.76 -4.23 0.21
CA ILE A 133 -2.21 -3.65 1.43
C ILE A 133 -0.83 -4.27 1.68
N ASP A 134 0.22 -3.45 1.60
CA ASP A 134 1.61 -3.85 1.79
C ASP A 134 2.06 -3.72 3.25
N GLY A 135 1.37 -2.91 4.02
CA GLY A 135 1.65 -2.74 5.44
C GLY A 135 0.67 -1.79 6.13
N VAL A 136 0.65 -1.88 7.45
CA VAL A 136 -0.09 -0.98 8.32
C VAL A 136 0.79 -0.61 9.51
N GLN A 137 0.92 0.69 9.77
CA GLN A 137 1.70 1.20 10.89
C GLN A 137 0.82 2.09 11.77
N PRO A 138 0.87 1.95 13.11
CA PRO A 138 0.23 2.91 14.00
C PRO A 138 0.85 4.30 13.80
N LEU A 139 0.01 5.30 13.68
CA LEU A 139 0.46 6.68 13.79
C LEU A 139 0.68 6.96 15.29
N GLY A 140 1.86 7.52 15.61
CA GLY A 140 2.13 7.98 16.98
C GLY A 140 1.08 8.99 17.45
N PRO A 141 1.01 9.27 18.78
CA PRO A 141 0.09 10.25 19.30
C PRO A 141 0.33 11.57 18.59
N GLN A 142 -0.64 12.00 17.79
CA GLN A 142 -0.58 13.30 17.15
C GLN A 142 -0.76 14.35 18.27
N PRO A 143 0.16 15.33 18.41
CA PRO A 143 -0.12 16.45 19.27
C PRO A 143 -1.40 17.11 18.74
N LEU A 144 -2.41 17.18 19.60
CA LEU A 144 -3.64 17.92 19.30
C LEU A 144 -3.24 19.27 18.73
N ARG A 145 -3.47 19.48 17.44
CA ARG A 145 -3.35 20.78 16.82
C ARG A 145 -4.41 21.63 17.49
N ARG A 146 -4.03 22.30 18.61
CA ARG A 146 -4.85 23.36 19.18
C ARG A 146 -5.14 24.32 18.04
N LEU A 147 -6.40 24.37 17.62
CA LEU A 147 -6.92 25.45 16.82
C LEU A 147 -6.77 26.73 17.66
N ARG A 148 -5.58 27.33 17.57
CA ARG A 148 -5.28 28.61 18.15
C ARG A 148 -5.82 29.62 17.17
N GLY A 149 -6.93 30.24 17.53
CA GLY A 149 -7.37 31.45 16.84
C GLY A 149 -8.81 31.42 16.34
N LEU A 150 -9.77 31.61 17.23
CA LEU A 150 -10.90 32.47 16.95
C LEU A 150 -11.03 33.37 18.16
N HIS A 151 -10.33 34.48 18.13
CA HIS A 151 -10.74 35.68 18.88
C HIS A 151 -11.77 36.37 17.99
N ILE A 152 -13.01 36.38 18.47
CA ILE A 152 -14.03 37.35 18.10
C ILE A 152 -13.78 38.59 18.92
#